data_da69cf96fc323fda042f07cdd1bf26d8
#
_entry.id   da69cf96fc323fda042f07cdd1bf26d8
#
_cell.length_a   1.000
_cell.length_b   1.000
_cell.length_c   1.000
_cell.angle_alpha   90.00
_cell.angle_beta   90.00
_cell.angle_gamma   90.00
#
_symmetry.space_group_name_H-M   'P 1'
#
loop_
_entity.id
_entity.type
_entity.pdbx_description
1 polymer ?
#
loop_
_entity_poly.entity_id
_entity_poly.type
_entity_poly.pdbx_seq_one_letter_code
_entity_poly.pdbx_strand_id
1 'polypeptide(L)'
;MTTAIDKTGDEADLISTLRDQIDALDAAIVNMVAERARVSRRIQTARINSGGTRVELGRERVILETYRDALGAQGPHLADAVLQVCRGLR
;
A
#
# COMPACT_ATOMS: atom_id res chain seq x y z
N MET A 1 35.02 30.75 0.74
CA MET A 1 34.63 30.59 0.74
C MET A 1 34.01 30.02 0.28
N THR A 2 33.84 29.61 0.16
CA THR A 2 33.32 29.08 -0.19
C THR A 2 32.47 28.92 -0.68
N THR A 3 32.24 28.95 -0.59
CA THR A 3 31.50 28.94 -0.93
C THR A 3 30.90 28.57 -1.85
N ALA A 4 31.26 28.66 -2.34
CA ALA A 4 30.62 28.23 -3.49
C ALA A 4 30.25 26.86 -3.35
N ILE A 5 29.39 26.71 -2.56
CA ILE A 5 28.82 25.45 -2.46
C ILE A 5 28.28 25.08 -3.78
N ASP A 6 28.62 23.93 -4.24
CA ASP A 6 28.11 23.37 -5.42
C ASP A 6 26.66 23.04 -5.17
N LYS A 7 25.76 23.91 -5.56
CA LYS A 7 24.34 23.66 -5.39
C LYS A 7 23.90 22.37 -6.06
N THR A 8 24.51 22.04 -7.20
CA THR A 8 24.19 20.80 -7.88
C THR A 8 24.53 19.60 -7.02
N GLY A 9 25.70 19.65 -6.34
CA GLY A 9 26.09 18.58 -5.43
C GLY A 9 25.16 18.47 -4.25
N ASP A 10 24.78 19.61 -3.64
CA ASP A 10 23.88 19.61 -2.51
C ASP A 10 22.51 19.09 -2.91
N GLU A 11 22.01 19.48 -4.07
CA GLU A 11 20.72 19.00 -4.55
C GLU A 11 20.77 17.52 -4.89
N ALA A 12 21.88 17.05 -5.46
CA ALA A 12 22.05 15.64 -5.76
C ALA A 12 22.04 14.81 -4.47
N ASP A 13 22.74 15.32 -3.42
CA ASP A 13 22.74 14.65 -2.14
C ASP A 13 21.35 14.61 -1.52
N LEU A 14 20.60 15.70 -1.63
CA LEU A 14 19.24 15.75 -1.14
C LEU A 14 18.35 14.75 -1.89
N ILE A 15 18.48 14.72 -3.21
CA ILE A 15 17.70 13.77 -4.01
C ILE A 15 18.02 12.34 -3.59
N SER A 16 19.30 12.03 -3.41
CA SER A 16 19.71 10.69 -2.98
C SER A 16 19.10 10.34 -1.62
N THR A 17 19.15 11.27 -0.68
CA THR A 17 18.57 11.06 0.65
C THR A 17 17.06 10.85 0.56
N LEU A 18 16.38 11.65 -0.24
CA LEU A 18 14.94 11.52 -0.39
C LEU A 18 14.56 10.21 -1.08
N ARG A 19 15.36 9.76 -2.04
CA ARG A 19 15.14 8.46 -2.66
C ARG A 19 15.30 7.32 -1.67
N ASP A 20 16.27 7.43 -0.75
CA ASP A 20 16.41 6.44 0.31
C ASP A 20 15.16 6.40 1.18
N GLN A 21 14.56 7.57 1.45
CA GLN A 21 13.30 7.62 2.19
C GLN A 21 12.18 6.96 1.41
N ILE A 22 12.10 7.20 0.11
CA ILE A 22 11.11 6.54 -0.73
C ILE A 22 11.28 5.03 -0.71
N ASP A 23 12.53 4.56 -0.82
CA ASP A 23 12.81 3.13 -0.79
C ASP A 23 12.34 2.50 0.53
N ALA A 24 12.57 3.19 1.64
CA ALA A 24 12.12 2.70 2.94
C ALA A 24 10.59 2.66 3.01
N LEU A 25 9.93 3.68 2.46
CA LEU A 25 8.47 3.71 2.42
C LEU A 25 7.93 2.58 1.54
N ASP A 26 8.56 2.33 0.41
CA ASP A 26 8.13 1.23 -0.47
C ASP A 26 8.27 -0.11 0.25
N ALA A 27 9.36 -0.31 0.96
CA ALA A 27 9.53 -1.53 1.74
C ALA A 27 8.43 -1.67 2.79
N ALA A 28 8.06 -0.57 3.44
CA ALA A 28 6.96 -0.58 4.41
C ALA A 28 5.63 -0.91 3.74
N ILE A 29 5.37 -0.33 2.56
CA ILE A 29 4.15 -0.60 1.82
C ILE A 29 4.07 -2.09 1.47
N VAL A 30 5.16 -2.65 0.94
CA VAL A 30 5.18 -4.07 0.57
C VAL A 30 4.92 -4.94 1.80
N ASN A 31 5.58 -4.64 2.91
CA ASN A 31 5.40 -5.41 4.14
C ASN A 31 3.98 -5.31 4.68
N MET A 32 3.37 -4.13 4.60
CA MET A 32 2.01 -3.94 5.06
C MET A 32 0.99 -4.66 4.18
N VAL A 33 1.20 -4.67 2.87
CA VAL A 33 0.32 -5.41 1.98
C VAL A 33 0.44 -6.91 2.28
N ALA A 34 1.65 -7.41 2.48
CA ALA A 34 1.86 -8.81 2.81
C ALA A 34 1.17 -9.17 4.14
N GLU A 35 1.28 -8.29 5.13
CA GLU A 35 0.62 -8.52 6.42
C GLU A 35 -0.89 -8.51 6.27
N ARG A 36 -1.42 -7.55 5.51
CA ARG A 36 -2.85 -7.48 5.25
C ARG A 36 -3.35 -8.75 4.56
N ALA A 37 -2.56 -9.30 3.64
CA ALA A 37 -2.92 -10.54 2.98
C ALA A 37 -2.99 -11.71 3.97
N ARG A 38 -2.05 -11.76 4.91
CA ARG A 38 -2.06 -12.82 5.93
C ARG A 38 -3.31 -12.72 6.80
N VAL A 39 -3.65 -11.52 7.25
CA VAL A 39 -4.83 -11.31 8.09
C VAL A 39 -6.10 -11.62 7.29
N SER A 40 -6.14 -11.22 6.03
CA SER A 40 -7.28 -11.48 5.17
C SER A 40 -7.51 -12.99 5.01
N ARG A 41 -6.45 -13.76 4.84
CA ARG A 41 -6.58 -15.23 4.74
C ARG A 41 -7.15 -15.83 6.03
N ARG A 42 -6.74 -15.31 7.18
CA ARG A 42 -7.29 -15.79 8.46
C ARG A 42 -8.78 -15.49 8.56
N ILE A 43 -9.20 -14.31 8.11
CA ILE A 43 -10.61 -13.96 8.10
C ILE A 43 -11.38 -14.90 7.18
N GLN A 44 -10.84 -15.19 6.00
CA GLN A 44 -11.51 -16.08 5.06
C GLN A 44 -11.64 -17.49 5.62
N THR A 45 -10.61 -18.00 6.26
CA THR A 45 -10.66 -19.32 6.89
C THR A 45 -11.76 -19.35 7.94
N ALA A 46 -11.81 -18.34 8.81
CA ALA A 46 -12.83 -18.27 9.85
C ALA A 46 -14.24 -18.18 9.27
N ARG A 47 -14.38 -17.38 8.19
CA ARG A 47 -15.69 -17.20 7.54
C ARG A 47 -16.16 -18.50 6.89
N ILE A 48 -15.28 -19.19 6.19
CA ILE A 48 -15.61 -20.46 5.56
C ILE A 48 -15.99 -21.48 6.61
N ASN A 49 -15.24 -21.54 7.71
CA ASN A 49 -15.52 -22.47 8.79
C ASN A 49 -16.88 -22.21 9.45
N SER A 50 -17.35 -20.96 9.40
CA SER A 50 -18.66 -20.61 9.96
C SER A 50 -19.77 -20.61 8.91
N GLY A 51 -19.49 -21.07 7.67
CA GLY A 51 -20.49 -21.16 6.62
C GLY A 51 -20.73 -19.90 5.81
N GLY A 52 -19.85 -18.90 5.97
CA GLY A 52 -20.03 -17.64 5.26
C GLY A 52 -19.45 -17.64 3.85
N THR A 53 -19.64 -16.53 3.17
CA THR A 53 -19.13 -16.38 1.82
C THR A 53 -17.71 -15.85 1.81
N ARG A 54 -17.02 -16.01 0.68
CA ARG A 54 -15.66 -15.59 0.53
C ARG A 54 -15.50 -14.08 0.32
N VAL A 55 -16.51 -13.45 -0.28
CA VAL A 55 -16.44 -12.04 -0.65
C VAL A 55 -17.60 -11.29 -0.01
N GLU A 56 -17.31 -10.13 0.56
CA GLU A 56 -18.32 -9.22 1.10
C GLU A 56 -18.27 -7.94 0.30
N LEU A 57 -19.18 -7.78 -0.64
CA LEU A 57 -19.16 -6.64 -1.56
C LEU A 57 -19.38 -5.32 -0.85
N GLY A 58 -20.23 -5.30 0.20
CA GLY A 58 -20.43 -4.07 0.97
C GLY A 58 -19.15 -3.62 1.66
N ARG A 59 -18.41 -4.56 2.23
CA ARG A 59 -17.15 -4.27 2.87
C ARG A 59 -16.13 -3.73 1.86
N GLU A 60 -16.07 -4.33 0.67
CA GLU A 60 -15.12 -3.89 -0.35
C GLU A 60 -15.43 -2.49 -0.83
N ARG A 61 -16.72 -2.14 -0.94
CA ARG A 61 -17.10 -0.78 -1.30
C ARG A 61 -16.55 0.24 -0.30
N VAL A 62 -16.69 -0.05 0.98
CA VAL A 62 -16.16 0.83 2.02
C VAL A 62 -14.65 0.99 1.89
N ILE A 63 -13.95 -0.09 1.60
CA ILE A 63 -12.49 -0.03 1.43
C ILE A 63 -12.12 0.85 0.25
N LEU A 64 -12.81 0.70 -0.89
CA LEU A 64 -12.55 1.54 -2.06
C LEU A 64 -12.79 3.01 -1.75
N GLU A 65 -13.84 3.32 -1.01
CA GLU A 65 -14.15 4.70 -0.63
C GLU A 65 -13.11 5.27 0.32
N THR A 66 -12.65 4.46 1.28
CA THR A 66 -11.62 4.88 2.21
C THR A 66 -10.34 5.28 1.47
N TYR A 67 -9.94 4.47 0.50
CA TYR A 67 -8.75 4.77 -0.29
C TYR A 67 -8.96 6.01 -1.17
N ARG A 68 -10.17 6.16 -1.72
CA ARG A 68 -10.48 7.35 -2.52
C ARG A 68 -10.39 8.61 -1.67
N ASP A 69 -10.97 8.59 -0.48
CA ASP A 69 -10.95 9.76 0.40
C ASP A 69 -9.53 10.15 0.77
N ALA A 70 -8.66 9.17 0.97
CA ALA A 70 -7.29 9.44 1.38
C ALA A 70 -6.36 9.80 0.22
N LEU A 71 -6.56 9.20 -0.95
CA LEU A 71 -5.57 9.26 -2.03
C LEU A 71 -6.11 9.86 -3.33
N GLY A 72 -7.39 10.17 -3.39
CA GLY A 72 -7.98 10.76 -4.60
C GLY A 72 -8.39 9.71 -5.61
N ALA A 73 -8.44 10.11 -6.87
CA ALA A 73 -9.02 9.29 -7.94
C ALA A 73 -8.31 7.95 -8.14
N GLN A 74 -7.03 7.88 -7.85
CA GLN A 74 -6.29 6.62 -7.99
C GLN A 74 -6.45 5.69 -6.80
N GLY A 75 -7.04 6.19 -5.70
CA GLY A 75 -7.23 5.39 -4.50
C GLY A 75 -7.97 4.07 -4.74
N PRO A 76 -9.12 4.11 -5.41
CA PRO A 76 -9.85 2.86 -5.67
C PRO A 76 -9.08 1.86 -6.51
N HIS A 77 -8.26 2.33 -7.46
CA HIS A 77 -7.44 1.42 -8.25
C HIS A 77 -6.40 0.71 -7.38
N LEU A 78 -5.77 1.48 -6.48
CA LEU A 78 -4.82 0.89 -5.55
C LEU A 78 -5.52 -0.10 -4.61
N ALA A 79 -6.69 0.29 -4.09
CA ALA A 79 -7.46 -0.59 -3.21
C ALA A 79 -7.80 -1.91 -3.90
N ASP A 80 -8.21 -1.83 -5.17
CA ASP A 80 -8.55 -3.03 -5.91
C ASP A 80 -7.33 -3.95 -6.04
N ALA A 81 -6.17 -3.38 -6.35
CA ALA A 81 -4.95 -4.17 -6.46
C ALA A 81 -4.60 -4.83 -5.12
N VAL A 82 -4.73 -4.10 -4.02
CA VAL A 82 -4.48 -4.65 -2.68
C VAL A 82 -5.45 -5.80 -2.39
N LEU A 83 -6.74 -5.62 -2.71
CA LEU A 83 -7.73 -6.65 -2.50
C LEU A 83 -7.41 -7.91 -3.32
N GLN A 84 -6.94 -7.73 -4.54
CA GLN A 84 -6.55 -8.87 -5.39
C GLN A 84 -5.40 -9.65 -4.77
N VAL A 85 -4.39 -8.96 -4.28
CA VAL A 85 -3.27 -9.62 -3.59
C VAL A 85 -3.79 -10.38 -2.37
N CYS A 86 -4.68 -9.78 -1.60
CA CYS A 86 -5.21 -10.40 -0.39
C CYS A 86 -6.07 -11.63 -0.68
N ARG A 87 -6.70 -11.68 -1.85
CA ARG A 87 -7.45 -12.88 -2.26
C ARG A 87 -6.53 -14.02 -2.67
N GLY A 88 -5.26 -13.74 -2.90
CA GLY A 88 -4.33 -14.75 -3.33
C GLY A 88 -4.58 -15.25 -4.73
N LEU A 89 -5.16 -14.41 -5.57
CA LEU A 89 -5.41 -14.80 -6.95
C LEU A 89 -4.12 -14.79 -7.75
N ARG A 90 -3.93 -15.82 -8.54
CA ARG A 90 -2.73 -15.97 -9.32
C ARG A 90 -3.09 -16.26 -10.73
#